data_c8f36403a334de4b3cdbf8f727403521
#
_entry.id   c8f36403a334de4b3cdbf8f727403521
#
_cell.length_a   1.000
_cell.length_b   1.000
_cell.length_c   1.000
_cell.angle_alpha   90.00
_cell.angle_beta   90.00
_cell.angle_gamma   90.00
#
_symmetry.space_group_name_H-M   'P 1'
#
loop_
_entity.id
_entity.type
_entity.pdbx_description
1 polymer ?
#
loop_
_entity_poly.entity_id
_entity_poly.type
_entity_poly.pdbx_seq_one_letter_code
_entity_poly.pdbx_strand_id
1 'polypeptide(L)'
;MKRLFSAQAAPPTSYAATISMVDVLTVLLLFLLRAYSTDPPASSEHPEFELPASTSDNPVDPARAIEITQDGIYMDGNRKTSTQWYLEHDEDLVREIYTSLQQSPGEHLLVRADKLTPYRLVRKVLFTAQQAGFSNITLVAQSRSSL
;
A
#
# COMPACT_ATOMS: atom_id res chain seq x y z
N MET A 1 -8.03 -30.74 76.55
CA MET A 1 -8.10 -29.62 75.60
C MET A 1 -7.16 -29.90 74.43
N LYS A 2 -7.69 -30.44 73.33
CA LYS A 2 -6.94 -30.69 72.08
C LYS A 2 -7.24 -29.53 71.12
N ARG A 3 -6.23 -28.70 70.89
CA ARG A 3 -6.30 -27.67 69.85
C ARG A 3 -6.01 -28.36 68.52
N LEU A 4 -7.04 -28.47 67.71
CA LEU A 4 -6.93 -28.82 66.29
C LEU A 4 -6.38 -27.60 65.49
N PHE A 5 -5.08 -27.65 65.24
CA PHE A 5 -4.52 -26.72 64.23
C PHE A 5 -4.93 -27.22 62.87
N SER A 6 -5.92 -26.52 62.28
CA SER A 6 -6.25 -26.67 60.87
C SER A 6 -5.06 -26.14 60.05
N ALA A 7 -4.31 -27.04 59.49
CA ALA A 7 -3.29 -26.68 58.50
C ALA A 7 -4.02 -26.17 57.24
N GLN A 8 -4.03 -24.88 57.09
CA GLN A 8 -4.53 -24.23 55.89
C GLN A 8 -3.50 -24.51 54.80
N ALA A 9 -3.81 -25.46 53.92
CA ALA A 9 -2.98 -25.77 52.77
C ALA A 9 -2.89 -24.51 51.87
N ALA A 10 -1.69 -23.95 51.74
CA ALA A 10 -1.42 -22.88 50.83
C ALA A 10 -1.72 -23.36 49.40
N PRO A 11 -2.42 -22.57 48.57
CA PRO A 11 -2.67 -22.96 47.19
C PRO A 11 -1.32 -23.12 46.47
N PRO A 12 -1.20 -24.14 45.60
CA PRO A 12 0.05 -24.40 44.92
C PRO A 12 0.45 -23.20 44.07
N THR A 13 1.60 -22.63 44.41
CA THR A 13 2.20 -21.46 43.73
C THR A 13 2.44 -21.66 42.23
N SER A 14 2.34 -22.91 41.77
CA SER A 14 2.50 -23.23 40.34
C SER A 14 1.39 -22.65 39.45
N TYR A 15 0.17 -22.51 39.96
CA TYR A 15 -0.95 -21.94 39.17
C TYR A 15 -0.77 -20.44 38.93
N ALA A 16 -0.29 -19.69 39.89
CA ALA A 16 -0.04 -18.26 39.73
C ALA A 16 1.06 -17.97 38.70
N ALA A 17 2.11 -18.80 38.69
CA ALA A 17 3.19 -18.71 37.72
C ALA A 17 2.70 -19.04 36.28
N THR A 18 1.83 -20.05 36.14
CA THR A 18 1.28 -20.46 34.86
C THR A 18 0.35 -19.37 34.26
N ILE A 19 -0.48 -18.78 35.12
CA ILE A 19 -1.37 -17.67 34.69
C ILE A 19 -0.56 -16.47 34.21
N SER A 20 0.52 -16.12 34.91
CA SER A 20 1.39 -15.03 34.52
C SER A 20 2.12 -15.31 33.21
N MET A 21 2.54 -16.54 32.94
CA MET A 21 3.17 -16.91 31.66
C MET A 21 2.19 -16.86 30.49
N VAL A 22 0.95 -17.28 30.69
CA VAL A 22 -0.09 -17.23 29.68
C VAL A 22 -0.41 -15.76 29.33
N ASP A 23 -0.45 -14.87 30.31
CA ASP A 23 -0.71 -13.45 30.10
C ASP A 23 0.38 -12.81 29.22
N VAL A 24 1.66 -13.07 29.54
CA VAL A 24 2.77 -12.57 28.70
C VAL A 24 2.70 -13.14 27.29
N LEU A 25 2.37 -14.42 27.12
CA LEU A 25 2.24 -15.04 25.81
C LEU A 25 1.08 -14.42 25.01
N THR A 26 -0.06 -14.15 25.63
CA THR A 26 -1.21 -13.53 24.96
C THR A 26 -0.92 -12.09 24.54
N VAL A 27 -0.23 -11.32 25.37
CA VAL A 27 0.18 -9.95 25.03
C VAL A 27 1.18 -9.95 23.89
N LEU A 28 2.15 -10.85 23.87
CA LEU A 28 3.09 -11.00 22.75
C LEU A 28 2.38 -11.40 21.46
N LEU A 29 1.41 -12.33 21.55
CA LEU A 29 0.64 -12.78 20.41
C LEU A 29 -0.21 -11.64 19.82
N LEU A 30 -0.85 -10.84 20.66
CA LEU A 30 -1.59 -9.65 20.24
C LEU A 30 -0.66 -8.59 19.64
N PHE A 31 0.54 -8.42 20.20
CA PHE A 31 1.53 -7.50 19.64
C PHE A 31 2.02 -7.96 18.27
N LEU A 32 2.32 -9.24 18.10
CA LEU A 32 2.68 -9.81 16.82
C LEU A 32 1.54 -9.68 15.81
N LEU A 33 0.31 -10.00 16.21
CA LEU A 33 -0.87 -9.83 15.36
C LEU A 33 -1.00 -8.38 14.89
N ARG A 34 -0.80 -7.41 15.78
CA ARG A 34 -0.83 -5.99 15.42
C ARG A 34 0.35 -5.59 14.53
N ALA A 35 1.55 -6.10 14.79
CA ALA A 35 2.73 -5.84 13.98
C ALA A 35 2.59 -6.39 12.54
N TYR A 36 1.97 -7.56 12.40
CA TYR A 36 1.64 -8.12 11.08
C TYR A 36 0.40 -7.51 10.44
N SER A 37 -0.48 -6.87 11.22
CA SER A 37 -1.69 -6.19 10.72
C SER A 37 -1.42 -4.76 10.24
N THR A 38 -0.18 -4.30 10.23
CA THR A 38 0.22 -3.03 9.59
C THR A 38 0.41 -3.12 8.08
N ASP A 39 0.05 -4.25 7.48
CA ASP A 39 -0.22 -4.24 6.06
C ASP A 39 -1.38 -3.24 5.81
N PRO A 40 -1.20 -2.28 4.90
CA PRO A 40 -2.29 -1.39 4.55
C PRO A 40 -3.50 -2.26 4.20
N PRO A 41 -4.72 -1.82 4.53
CA PRO A 41 -5.90 -2.55 4.14
C PRO A 41 -5.83 -2.72 2.63
N ALA A 42 -5.32 -3.86 2.23
CA ALA A 42 -5.40 -4.30 0.87
C ALA A 42 -6.89 -4.42 0.58
N SER A 43 -7.38 -3.41 -0.16
CA SER A 43 -8.44 -3.61 -1.12
C SER A 43 -9.55 -4.55 -0.66
N SER A 44 -10.74 -3.92 -0.41
CA SER A 44 -12.05 -4.50 -0.74
C SER A 44 -11.98 -5.95 -1.18
N GLU A 45 -12.48 -6.79 -0.29
CA GLU A 45 -12.85 -8.16 -0.55
C GLU A 45 -13.78 -8.24 -1.77
N HIS A 46 -13.20 -8.41 -2.93
CA HIS A 46 -13.83 -9.13 -4.01
C HIS A 46 -13.27 -10.55 -3.97
N PRO A 47 -14.09 -11.57 -3.64
CA PRO A 47 -13.65 -12.94 -3.46
C PRO A 47 -13.24 -13.65 -4.76
N GLU A 48 -13.03 -12.94 -5.85
CA GLU A 48 -12.77 -13.51 -7.17
C GLU A 48 -11.55 -12.91 -7.88
N PHE A 49 -10.62 -12.27 -7.11
CA PHE A 49 -9.32 -11.91 -7.67
C PHE A 49 -8.29 -12.97 -7.26
N GLU A 50 -8.30 -14.10 -7.93
CA GLU A 50 -7.11 -14.94 -8.02
C GLU A 50 -6.04 -14.14 -8.75
N LEU A 51 -5.04 -13.69 -8.02
CA LEU A 51 -3.81 -13.21 -8.62
C LEU A 51 -3.24 -14.36 -9.47
N PRO A 52 -3.10 -14.20 -10.78
CA PRO A 52 -2.39 -15.19 -11.56
C PRO A 52 -1.00 -15.33 -10.97
N ALA A 53 -0.66 -16.55 -10.55
CA ALA A 53 0.70 -16.86 -10.13
C ALA A 53 1.60 -16.58 -11.32
N SER A 54 2.27 -15.44 -11.26
CA SER A 54 3.27 -15.07 -12.26
C SER A 54 4.47 -15.98 -12.07
N THR A 55 4.52 -17.05 -12.82
CA THR A 55 5.67 -17.92 -13.00
C THR A 55 6.58 -17.39 -14.13
N SER A 56 6.69 -16.08 -14.26
CA SER A 56 7.63 -15.48 -15.21
C SER A 56 8.93 -15.20 -14.50
N ASP A 57 9.91 -16.05 -14.72
CA ASP A 57 11.35 -15.78 -14.48
C ASP A 57 11.91 -14.74 -15.45
N ASN A 58 11.09 -14.04 -16.19
CA ASN A 58 11.52 -12.90 -16.97
C ASN A 58 11.80 -11.74 -16.04
N PRO A 59 13.00 -11.11 -16.11
CA PRO A 59 13.21 -9.84 -15.45
C PRO A 59 12.14 -8.90 -15.97
N VAL A 60 11.26 -8.48 -15.06
CA VAL A 60 10.24 -7.46 -15.35
C VAL A 60 11.03 -6.27 -15.85
N ASP A 61 10.90 -5.95 -17.13
CA ASP A 61 11.39 -4.68 -17.67
C ASP A 61 10.93 -3.59 -16.69
N PRO A 62 11.82 -2.71 -16.22
CA PRO A 62 11.46 -1.73 -15.22
C PRO A 62 10.26 -0.95 -15.75
N ALA A 63 9.09 -1.28 -15.22
CA ALA A 63 7.86 -0.63 -15.62
C ALA A 63 8.06 0.87 -15.41
N ARG A 64 7.82 1.66 -16.44
CA ARG A 64 7.89 3.11 -16.32
C ARG A 64 6.92 3.56 -15.24
N ALA A 65 7.37 4.47 -14.40
CA ALA A 65 6.59 4.97 -13.30
C ALA A 65 6.20 6.43 -13.49
N ILE A 66 4.92 6.71 -13.39
CA ILE A 66 4.39 8.06 -13.26
C ILE A 66 3.92 8.24 -11.83
N GLU A 67 4.41 9.27 -11.16
CA GLU A 67 4.00 9.63 -9.82
C GLU A 67 3.24 10.95 -9.85
N ILE A 68 2.03 10.95 -9.31
CA ILE A 68 1.17 12.12 -9.22
C ILE A 68 1.12 12.56 -7.77
N THR A 69 1.69 13.72 -7.50
CA THR A 69 1.68 14.37 -6.18
C THR A 69 0.81 15.62 -6.20
N GLN A 70 0.63 16.25 -5.05
CA GLN A 70 -0.07 17.53 -4.97
C GLN A 70 0.66 18.66 -5.72
N ASP A 71 1.98 18.60 -5.81
CA ASP A 71 2.82 19.66 -6.39
C ASP A 71 3.07 19.47 -7.88
N GLY A 72 3.12 18.23 -8.34
CA GLY A 72 3.50 17.96 -9.72
C GLY A 72 3.35 16.50 -10.13
N ILE A 73 3.53 16.31 -11.42
CA ILE A 73 3.56 14.99 -12.06
C ILE A 73 5.01 14.68 -12.39
N TYR A 74 5.47 13.54 -11.92
CA TYR A 74 6.82 13.05 -12.09
C TYR A 74 6.82 11.81 -12.96
N MET A 75 7.84 11.64 -13.75
CA MET A 75 8.06 10.46 -14.57
C MET A 75 9.49 9.99 -14.38
N ASP A 76 9.66 8.74 -13.96
CA ASP A 76 10.97 8.14 -13.66
C ASP A 76 11.81 9.03 -12.71
N GLY A 77 11.17 9.61 -11.68
CA GLY A 77 11.79 10.50 -10.71
C GLY A 77 11.99 11.96 -11.15
N ASN A 78 11.74 12.28 -12.42
CA ASN A 78 11.89 13.64 -12.95
C ASN A 78 10.55 14.37 -13.00
N ARG A 79 10.51 15.58 -12.46
CA ARG A 79 9.33 16.43 -12.55
C ARG A 79 9.09 16.86 -14.00
N LYS A 80 7.90 16.58 -14.51
CA LYS A 80 7.50 16.94 -15.89
C LYS A 80 6.62 18.18 -15.92
N THR A 81 5.66 18.28 -14.99
CA THR A 81 4.72 19.38 -15.01
C THR A 81 4.11 19.66 -13.64
N SER A 82 3.41 20.77 -13.49
CA SER A 82 2.69 21.15 -12.27
C SER A 82 1.30 20.57 -12.27
N THR A 83 0.91 19.99 -11.13
CA THR A 83 -0.45 19.50 -10.91
C THR A 83 -1.49 20.60 -10.95
N GLN A 84 -1.18 21.76 -10.36
CA GLN A 84 -2.09 22.88 -10.26
C GLN A 84 -2.48 23.42 -11.64
N TRP A 85 -1.53 23.50 -12.56
CA TRP A 85 -1.81 23.96 -13.92
C TRP A 85 -2.88 23.13 -14.62
N TYR A 86 -2.79 21.80 -14.52
CA TYR A 86 -3.77 20.88 -15.12
C TYR A 86 -5.10 20.79 -14.38
N LEU A 87 -5.17 21.24 -13.13
CA LEU A 87 -6.44 21.38 -12.40
C LEU A 87 -7.20 22.64 -12.81
N GLU A 88 -6.50 23.71 -13.17
CA GLU A 88 -7.07 25.00 -13.58
C GLU A 88 -7.47 25.00 -15.06
N HIS A 89 -6.80 24.19 -15.89
CA HIS A 89 -7.05 24.13 -17.33
C HIS A 89 -7.83 22.86 -17.69
N ASP A 90 -8.72 23.00 -18.66
CA ASP A 90 -9.63 21.91 -19.07
C ASP A 90 -9.02 21.00 -20.16
N GLU A 91 -7.70 20.99 -20.29
CA GLU A 91 -7.01 20.06 -21.17
C GLU A 91 -7.04 18.66 -20.60
N ASP A 92 -7.57 17.70 -21.37
CA ASP A 92 -7.62 16.29 -20.96
C ASP A 92 -6.28 15.56 -21.15
N LEU A 93 -5.43 16.05 -22.05
CA LEU A 93 -4.15 15.44 -22.39
C LEU A 93 -2.99 16.17 -21.72
N VAL A 94 -2.17 15.42 -20.96
CA VAL A 94 -0.95 15.95 -20.34
C VAL A 94 0.19 15.86 -21.34
N ARG A 95 0.45 16.94 -22.06
CA ARG A 95 1.38 16.97 -23.23
C ARG A 95 2.80 16.51 -22.88
N GLU A 96 3.34 16.94 -21.73
CA GLU A 96 4.70 16.60 -21.32
C GLU A 96 4.83 15.10 -21.03
N ILE A 97 3.80 14.49 -20.46
CA ILE A 97 3.74 13.06 -20.23
C ILE A 97 3.58 12.32 -21.55
N TYR A 98 2.67 12.77 -22.42
CA TYR A 98 2.45 12.17 -23.71
C TYR A 98 3.75 12.12 -24.55
N THR A 99 4.44 13.24 -24.67
CA THR A 99 5.70 13.34 -25.41
C THR A 99 6.78 12.42 -24.82
N SER A 100 6.86 12.37 -23.49
CA SER A 100 7.83 11.51 -22.81
C SER A 100 7.52 10.02 -22.97
N LEU A 101 6.26 9.64 -23.01
CA LEU A 101 5.83 8.26 -23.24
C LEU A 101 6.07 7.83 -24.70
N GLN A 102 5.86 8.70 -25.66
CA GLN A 102 6.14 8.41 -27.07
C GLN A 102 7.62 8.21 -27.38
N GLN A 103 8.51 8.91 -26.68
CA GLN A 103 9.97 8.78 -26.88
C GLN A 103 10.50 7.42 -26.41
N SER A 104 9.78 6.73 -25.59
CA SER A 104 10.19 5.41 -25.09
C SER A 104 8.95 4.55 -24.91
N PRO A 105 8.52 3.89 -25.97
CA PRO A 105 7.39 2.98 -25.93
C PRO A 105 7.70 1.83 -24.96
N GLY A 106 6.71 1.49 -24.14
CA GLY A 106 6.76 0.38 -23.20
C GLY A 106 5.39 -0.29 -23.15
N GLU A 107 5.36 -1.52 -22.71
CA GLU A 107 4.11 -2.26 -22.62
C GLU A 107 3.40 -2.06 -21.27
N HIS A 108 4.20 -1.86 -20.22
CA HIS A 108 3.70 -1.70 -18.84
C HIS A 108 3.99 -0.30 -18.30
N LEU A 109 2.97 0.31 -17.71
CA LEU A 109 3.05 1.60 -17.05
C LEU A 109 2.51 1.50 -15.63
N LEU A 110 3.31 1.94 -14.66
CA LEU A 110 2.90 2.06 -13.28
C LEU A 110 2.54 3.52 -12.97
N VAL A 111 1.30 3.76 -12.55
CA VAL A 111 0.83 5.09 -12.13
C VAL A 111 0.63 5.07 -10.63
N ARG A 112 1.39 5.89 -9.91
CA ARG A 112 1.26 6.09 -8.47
C ARG A 112 0.60 7.42 -8.21
N ALA A 113 -0.48 7.44 -7.45
CA ALA A 113 -1.16 8.67 -7.06
C ALA A 113 -1.16 8.82 -5.55
N ASP A 114 -0.88 10.02 -5.05
CA ASP A 114 -1.06 10.35 -3.65
C ASP A 114 -2.57 10.30 -3.31
N LYS A 115 -2.91 9.83 -2.12
CA LYS A 115 -4.28 9.73 -1.61
C LYS A 115 -5.06 11.05 -1.71
N LEU A 116 -4.38 12.17 -1.60
CA LEU A 116 -4.96 13.52 -1.68
C LEU A 116 -5.04 14.07 -3.10
N THR A 117 -4.57 13.32 -4.10
CA THR A 117 -4.63 13.74 -5.50
C THR A 117 -6.07 13.70 -6.00
N PRO A 118 -6.59 14.80 -6.58
CA PRO A 118 -7.93 14.80 -7.16
C PRO A 118 -8.06 13.75 -8.27
N TYR A 119 -9.11 12.95 -8.23
CA TYR A 119 -9.37 11.89 -9.22
C TYR A 119 -9.41 12.44 -10.67
N ARG A 120 -9.86 13.68 -10.85
CA ARG A 120 -9.85 14.34 -12.16
C ARG A 120 -8.46 14.36 -12.81
N LEU A 121 -7.41 14.57 -12.01
CA LEU A 121 -6.04 14.57 -12.51
C LEU A 121 -5.55 13.16 -12.84
N VAL A 122 -5.85 12.20 -12.00
CA VAL A 122 -5.52 10.78 -12.24
C VAL A 122 -6.15 10.32 -13.56
N ARG A 123 -7.41 10.69 -13.81
CA ARG A 123 -8.11 10.38 -15.06
C ARG A 123 -7.39 10.98 -16.28
N LYS A 124 -6.93 12.23 -16.20
CA LYS A 124 -6.18 12.89 -17.29
C LYS A 124 -4.87 12.14 -17.61
N VAL A 125 -4.13 11.73 -16.58
CA VAL A 125 -2.89 10.96 -16.76
C VAL A 125 -3.17 9.58 -17.37
N LEU A 126 -4.19 8.88 -16.89
CA LEU A 126 -4.59 7.57 -17.46
C LEU A 126 -5.01 7.71 -18.92
N PHE A 127 -5.80 8.71 -19.24
CA PHE A 127 -6.21 9.00 -20.62
C PHE A 127 -5.00 9.29 -21.51
N THR A 128 -4.06 10.09 -21.03
CA THR A 128 -2.80 10.41 -21.75
C THR A 128 -1.98 9.16 -22.02
N ALA A 129 -1.87 8.27 -21.03
CA ALA A 129 -1.15 7.00 -21.17
C ALA A 129 -1.80 6.08 -22.21
N GLN A 130 -3.12 5.98 -22.23
CA GLN A 130 -3.87 5.22 -23.23
C GLN A 130 -3.67 5.78 -24.65
N GLN A 131 -3.71 7.11 -24.79
CA GLN A 131 -3.45 7.77 -26.06
C GLN A 131 -2.01 7.59 -26.56
N ALA A 132 -1.06 7.43 -25.63
CA ALA A 132 0.33 7.12 -25.95
C ALA A 132 0.56 5.63 -26.33
N GLY A 133 -0.47 4.78 -26.26
CA GLY A 133 -0.43 3.39 -26.70
C GLY A 133 -0.15 2.36 -25.60
N PHE A 134 -0.16 2.75 -24.33
CA PHE A 134 0.01 1.81 -23.21
C PHE A 134 -1.30 1.04 -22.95
N SER A 135 -1.24 -0.27 -23.06
CA SER A 135 -2.39 -1.16 -22.82
C SER A 135 -2.44 -1.67 -21.39
N ASN A 136 -1.29 -1.84 -20.76
CA ASN A 136 -1.17 -2.38 -19.41
C ASN A 136 -0.80 -1.27 -18.43
N ILE A 137 -1.80 -0.68 -17.77
CA ILE A 137 -1.61 0.40 -16.81
C ILE A 137 -2.01 -0.10 -15.42
N THR A 138 -1.06 -0.08 -14.49
CA THR A 138 -1.31 -0.40 -13.08
C THR A 138 -1.42 0.88 -12.27
N LEU A 139 -2.56 1.07 -11.60
CA LEU A 139 -2.78 2.22 -10.72
C LEU A 139 -2.58 1.81 -9.26
N VAL A 140 -1.71 2.52 -8.55
CA VAL A 140 -1.46 2.34 -7.13
C VAL A 140 -1.73 3.65 -6.39
N ALA A 141 -2.66 3.62 -5.45
CA ALA A 141 -2.87 4.75 -4.54
C ALA A 141 -1.92 4.60 -3.35
N GLN A 142 -1.05 5.59 -3.14
CA GLN A 142 -0.15 5.63 -2.01
C GLN A 142 -0.67 6.58 -0.94
N SER A 143 -0.75 6.09 0.30
CA SER A 143 -0.83 6.94 1.47
C SER A 143 0.61 7.27 1.87
N ARG A 144 1.02 8.52 1.77
CA ARG A 144 2.27 8.96 2.39
C ARG A 144 2.11 8.78 3.90
N SER A 145 2.74 7.76 4.47
CA SER A 145 3.01 7.75 5.89
C SER A 145 4.00 8.88 6.15
N SER A 146 3.52 10.00 6.68
CA SER A 146 4.39 11.02 7.24
C SER A 146 5.14 10.40 8.41
N LEU A 147 6.42 10.22 8.26
CA LEU A 147 7.34 10.04 9.38
C LEU A 147 7.38 11.32 10.22
#